data_83994ffff9e8c7eeb8ec725316f8e551
#
_entry.id   83994ffff9e8c7eeb8ec725316f8e551
#
_cell.length_a   1.000
_cell.length_b   1.000
_cell.length_c   1.000
_cell.angle_alpha   90.00
_cell.angle_beta   90.00
_cell.angle_gamma   90.00
#
_symmetry.space_group_name_H-M   'P 1'
#
loop_
_entity.id
_entity.type
_entity.pdbx_description
1 polymer ?
#
loop_
_entity_poly.entity_id
_entity_poly.type
_entity_poly.pdbx_seq_one_letter_code
_entity_poly.pdbx_strand_id
1 'polypeptide(L)'
;MTGRREHYATFYGLRSVPRDDRPLLVVHGNCQAESLRVLLDGSGSPVRTVRVPPVHELAAADLPHLDRVLAEVDVLVSQPVRDGYRDLPLGTGELLSRAGRRPRLVLVPIVRWAALHPFQVIVRSPQAGEPPVVPYHDLRTVTLAAGRRCPRSPQPTRSGGCAS
;
A
#
# COMPACT_ATOMS: atom_id res chain seq x y z
N MET A 1 -21.67 10.60 -0.98
CA MET A 1 -20.37 11.23 -1.32
C MET A 1 -19.72 11.97 -0.13
N THR A 2 -20.43 12.24 0.94
CA THR A 2 -19.96 12.97 2.14
C THR A 2 -18.92 12.20 2.97
N GLY A 3 -19.09 10.89 3.15
CA GLY A 3 -18.23 10.10 4.06
C GLY A 3 -16.76 9.96 3.61
N ARG A 4 -16.45 9.81 2.31
CA ARG A 4 -15.06 9.71 1.82
C ARG A 4 -14.27 11.01 2.07
N ARG A 5 -14.89 12.16 1.77
CA ARG A 5 -14.22 13.46 1.97
C ARG A 5 -13.97 13.76 3.45
N GLU A 6 -14.89 13.40 4.30
CA GLU A 6 -14.73 13.50 5.75
C GLU A 6 -13.61 12.58 6.26
N HIS A 7 -13.57 11.35 5.77
CA HIS A 7 -12.56 10.35 6.12
C HIS A 7 -11.12 10.79 5.75
N TYR A 8 -10.97 11.51 4.65
CA TYR A 8 -9.70 12.08 4.19
C TYR A 8 -9.70 13.63 4.29
N ALA A 9 -10.29 14.17 5.37
CA ALA A 9 -10.55 15.60 5.50
C ALA A 9 -9.29 16.46 5.31
N THR A 10 -8.16 16.07 5.88
CA THR A 10 -6.88 16.78 5.70
C THR A 10 -6.37 16.71 4.28
N PHE A 11 -6.48 15.53 3.63
CA PHE A 11 -6.11 15.35 2.22
C PHE A 11 -6.96 16.23 1.29
N TYR A 12 -8.26 16.33 1.54
CA TYR A 12 -9.15 17.18 0.75
C TYR A 12 -9.14 18.68 1.15
N GLY A 13 -8.33 19.06 2.16
CA GLY A 13 -8.24 20.46 2.61
C GLY A 13 -9.41 20.93 3.44
N LEU A 14 -10.25 20.03 3.94
CA LEU A 14 -11.33 20.34 4.87
C LEU A 14 -10.82 20.58 6.30
N ARG A 15 -9.64 20.05 6.59
CA ARG A 15 -8.89 20.31 7.82
C ARG A 15 -7.46 20.68 7.47
N SER A 16 -6.87 21.58 8.22
CA SER A 16 -5.46 21.91 8.08
C SER A 16 -4.57 20.75 8.54
N VAL A 17 -3.41 20.60 7.91
CA VAL A 17 -2.34 19.74 8.42
C VAL A 17 -1.89 20.34 9.76
N PRO A 18 -1.84 19.57 10.87
CA PRO A 18 -1.26 20.08 12.11
C PRO A 18 0.14 20.64 11.84
N ARG A 19 0.41 21.86 12.26
CA ARG A 19 1.71 22.50 12.06
C ARG A 19 2.47 22.49 13.37
N ASP A 20 3.59 21.80 13.37
CA ASP A 20 4.62 21.80 14.40
C ASP A 20 5.98 21.59 13.71
N ASP A 21 7.06 21.54 14.49
CA ASP A 21 8.43 21.43 13.97
C ASP A 21 8.79 20.05 13.46
N ARG A 22 7.91 19.06 13.59
CA ARG A 22 8.18 17.69 13.10
C ARG A 22 8.03 17.62 11.58
N PRO A 23 8.87 16.83 10.90
CA PRO A 23 8.75 16.63 9.46
C PRO A 23 7.41 16.01 9.07
N LEU A 24 6.84 16.46 7.96
CA LEU A 24 5.63 15.90 7.38
C LEU A 24 5.97 14.64 6.59
N LEU A 25 5.37 13.53 6.99
CA LEU A 25 5.52 12.23 6.34
C LEU A 25 4.21 11.82 5.65
N VAL A 26 4.35 11.37 4.43
CA VAL A 26 3.25 10.75 3.65
C VAL A 26 3.62 9.31 3.33
N VAL A 27 2.66 8.40 3.50
CA VAL A 27 2.79 7.00 3.08
C VAL A 27 1.96 6.78 1.82
N HIS A 28 2.62 6.37 0.73
CA HIS A 28 2.01 6.10 -0.57
C HIS A 28 2.06 4.61 -0.90
N GLY A 29 0.92 4.05 -1.29
CA GLY A 29 0.83 2.63 -1.63
C GLY A 29 -0.61 2.11 -1.63
N ASN A 30 -0.74 0.79 -1.47
CA ASN A 30 -2.04 0.12 -1.36
C ASN A 30 -2.68 0.32 0.04
N CYS A 31 -3.69 -0.46 0.39
CA CYS A 31 -4.36 -0.37 1.70
C CYS A 31 -3.41 -0.55 2.91
N GLN A 32 -2.26 -1.22 2.75
CA GLN A 32 -1.27 -1.34 3.83
C GLN A 32 -0.58 -0.01 4.17
N ALA A 33 -0.59 0.96 3.25
CA ALA A 33 -0.03 2.29 3.48
C ALA A 33 -0.69 2.98 4.69
N GLU A 34 -2.01 2.85 4.84
CA GLU A 34 -2.72 3.40 6.00
C GLU A 34 -2.34 2.68 7.30
N SER A 35 -2.20 1.37 7.28
CA SER A 35 -1.74 0.62 8.46
C SER A 35 -0.34 1.08 8.91
N LEU A 36 0.57 1.26 7.96
CA LEU A 36 1.91 1.78 8.24
C LEU A 36 1.85 3.21 8.76
N ARG A 37 1.04 4.08 8.16
CA ARG A 37 0.84 5.45 8.64
C ARG A 37 0.37 5.47 10.10
N VAL A 38 -0.64 4.67 10.44
CA VAL A 38 -1.16 4.57 11.82
C VAL A 38 -0.08 4.16 12.81
N LEU A 39 0.78 3.20 12.44
CA LEU A 39 1.91 2.78 13.28
C LEU A 39 2.93 3.91 13.48
N LEU A 40 3.13 4.75 12.47
CA LEU A 40 4.07 5.88 12.53
C LEU A 40 3.48 7.13 13.21
N ASP A 41 2.15 7.21 13.37
CA ASP A 41 1.43 8.37 13.92
C ASP A 41 1.15 8.23 15.43
N GLY A 42 1.84 7.36 16.12
CA GLY A 42 1.64 7.10 17.55
C GLY A 42 2.05 8.28 18.45
N SER A 43 1.64 8.20 19.73
CA SER A 43 2.04 9.17 20.75
C SER A 43 3.58 9.24 20.85
N GLY A 44 4.12 10.46 20.77
CA GLY A 44 5.57 10.68 20.75
C GLY A 44 6.25 10.42 19.42
N SER A 45 5.49 10.28 18.33
CA SER A 45 6.05 10.14 16.98
C SER A 45 6.98 11.32 16.64
N PRO A 46 8.16 11.06 16.07
CA PRO A 46 9.07 12.11 15.59
C PRO A 46 8.61 12.76 14.28
N VAL A 47 7.50 12.29 13.70
CA VAL A 47 6.92 12.80 12.46
C VAL A 47 5.45 13.13 12.65
N ARG A 48 4.93 14.00 11.80
CA ARG A 48 3.50 14.22 11.62
C ARG A 48 3.06 13.57 10.30
N THR A 49 1.84 13.06 10.24
CA THR A 49 1.38 12.33 9.06
C THR A 49 0.09 12.93 8.49
N VAL A 50 -0.12 12.74 7.19
CA VAL A 50 -1.40 13.00 6.52
C VAL A 50 -1.93 11.70 5.97
N ARG A 51 -3.20 11.44 6.25
CA ARG A 51 -3.92 10.31 5.67
C ARG A 51 -4.24 10.60 4.21
N VAL A 52 -3.68 9.77 3.32
CA VAL A 52 -3.89 9.83 1.88
C VAL A 52 -4.67 8.59 1.43
N PRO A 53 -5.59 8.70 0.46
CA PRO A 53 -6.26 7.52 -0.09
C PRO A 53 -5.26 6.52 -0.68
N PRO A 54 -5.53 5.20 -0.59
CA PRO A 54 -4.72 4.18 -1.25
C PRO A 54 -4.61 4.45 -2.75
N VAL A 55 -3.46 4.11 -3.34
CA VAL A 55 -3.15 4.43 -4.74
C VAL A 55 -4.22 3.96 -5.74
N HIS A 56 -4.87 2.83 -5.47
CA HIS A 56 -5.92 2.27 -6.34
C HIS A 56 -7.28 2.99 -6.21
N GLU A 57 -7.46 3.82 -5.20
CA GLU A 57 -8.66 4.64 -4.99
C GLU A 57 -8.53 6.06 -5.55
N LEU A 58 -7.30 6.49 -5.87
CA LEU A 58 -7.06 7.82 -6.41
C LEU A 58 -7.59 7.93 -7.84
N ALA A 59 -8.26 9.04 -8.11
CA ALA A 59 -8.78 9.42 -9.41
C ALA A 59 -8.15 10.73 -9.89
N ALA A 60 -8.34 11.08 -11.15
CA ALA A 60 -7.82 12.34 -11.71
C ALA A 60 -8.26 13.58 -10.91
N ALA A 61 -9.49 13.58 -10.40
CA ALA A 61 -10.00 14.67 -9.55
C ALA A 61 -9.27 14.82 -8.20
N ASP A 62 -8.53 13.78 -7.76
CA ASP A 62 -7.78 13.82 -6.51
C ASP A 62 -6.36 14.40 -6.68
N LEU A 63 -5.86 14.50 -7.92
CA LEU A 63 -4.49 14.96 -8.21
C LEU A 63 -4.17 16.35 -7.65
N PRO A 64 -5.04 17.37 -7.73
CA PRO A 64 -4.76 18.68 -7.14
C PRO A 64 -4.62 18.62 -5.61
N HIS A 65 -5.36 17.73 -4.95
CA HIS A 65 -5.25 17.52 -3.51
C HIS A 65 -3.96 16.81 -3.14
N LEU A 66 -3.55 15.84 -3.97
CA LEU A 66 -2.28 15.14 -3.82
C LEU A 66 -1.10 16.11 -3.99
N ASP A 67 -1.13 16.96 -5.02
CA ASP A 67 -0.10 17.98 -5.27
C ASP A 67 0.03 18.96 -4.11
N ARG A 68 -1.08 19.40 -3.56
CA ARG A 68 -1.08 20.28 -2.38
C ARG A 68 -0.37 19.64 -1.19
N VAL A 69 -0.59 18.35 -0.96
CA VAL A 69 0.08 17.61 0.12
C VAL A 69 1.57 17.43 -0.21
N LEU A 70 1.90 17.05 -1.45
CA LEU A 70 3.28 16.85 -1.91
C LEU A 70 4.12 18.13 -1.86
N ALA A 71 3.50 19.30 -1.97
CA ALA A 71 4.22 20.58 -1.87
C ALA A 71 4.86 20.81 -0.48
N GLU A 72 4.31 20.19 0.56
CA GLU A 72 4.76 20.37 1.95
C GLU A 72 5.48 19.14 2.52
N VAL A 73 5.52 18.01 1.80
CA VAL A 73 6.06 16.75 2.32
C VAL A 73 7.58 16.80 2.47
N ASP A 74 8.06 16.33 3.62
CA ASP A 74 9.49 16.23 3.94
C ASP A 74 10.00 14.78 3.80
N VAL A 75 9.12 13.78 4.02
CA VAL A 75 9.45 12.35 3.88
C VAL A 75 8.33 11.64 3.12
N LEU A 76 8.70 11.01 2.01
CA LEU A 76 7.82 10.13 1.25
C LEU A 76 8.17 8.68 1.53
N VAL A 77 7.33 7.97 2.25
CA VAL A 77 7.39 6.51 2.38
C VAL A 77 6.54 5.92 1.29
N SER A 78 7.11 5.12 0.39
CA SER A 78 6.37 4.59 -0.75
C SER A 78 6.57 3.10 -0.92
N GLN A 79 5.48 2.38 -1.15
CA GLN A 79 5.58 1.09 -1.84
C GLN A 79 5.98 1.36 -3.29
N PRO A 80 6.78 0.48 -3.94
CA PRO A 80 7.12 0.66 -5.35
C PRO A 80 5.86 0.67 -6.22
N VAL A 81 5.51 1.84 -6.73
CA VAL A 81 4.42 2.05 -7.67
C VAL A 81 5.04 2.46 -9.00
N ARG A 82 4.66 1.76 -10.07
CA ARG A 82 5.14 2.07 -11.44
C ARG A 82 4.57 3.40 -11.91
N ASP A 83 5.31 4.07 -12.76
CA ASP A 83 4.86 5.30 -13.42
C ASP A 83 3.65 5.02 -14.32
N GLY A 84 2.79 6.02 -14.47
CA GLY A 84 1.55 5.89 -15.23
C GLY A 84 0.55 4.90 -14.61
N TYR A 85 0.54 4.71 -13.29
CA TYR A 85 -0.37 3.77 -12.64
C TYR A 85 -1.83 4.14 -12.89
N ARG A 86 -2.59 3.24 -13.57
CA ARG A 86 -3.99 3.47 -14.00
C ARG A 86 -4.15 4.73 -14.85
N ASP A 87 -3.19 5.01 -15.72
CA ASP A 87 -3.12 6.18 -16.60
C ASP A 87 -3.08 7.52 -15.85
N LEU A 88 -2.64 7.49 -14.58
CA LEU A 88 -2.45 8.66 -13.74
C LEU A 88 -0.98 8.77 -13.29
N PRO A 89 -0.46 9.99 -13.06
CA PRO A 89 0.90 10.21 -12.59
C PRO A 89 1.03 9.90 -11.09
N LEU A 90 0.87 8.62 -10.75
CA LEU A 90 0.86 8.11 -9.37
C LEU A 90 2.06 7.21 -9.05
N GLY A 91 3.00 7.06 -10.00
CA GLY A 91 4.25 6.34 -9.77
C GLY A 91 5.11 7.00 -8.70
N THR A 92 5.92 6.20 -8.01
CA THR A 92 6.80 6.71 -6.95
C THR A 92 7.75 7.81 -7.49
N GLY A 93 8.32 7.62 -8.69
CA GLY A 93 9.17 8.60 -9.35
C GLY A 93 8.41 9.88 -9.73
N GLU A 94 7.17 9.72 -10.23
CA GLU A 94 6.31 10.85 -10.60
C GLU A 94 5.92 11.68 -9.37
N LEU A 95 5.62 11.05 -8.23
CA LEU A 95 5.34 11.78 -6.99
C LEU A 95 6.56 12.59 -6.52
N LEU A 96 7.76 12.00 -6.59
CA LEU A 96 9.00 12.70 -6.22
C LEU A 96 9.27 13.91 -7.11
N SER A 97 9.04 13.79 -8.42
CA SER A 97 9.25 14.87 -9.36
C SER A 97 8.28 16.04 -9.17
N ARG A 98 7.08 15.75 -8.65
CA ARG A 98 6.02 16.73 -8.36
C ARG A 98 6.12 17.34 -6.96
N ALA A 99 6.92 16.75 -6.08
CA ALA A 99 7.07 17.23 -4.71
C ALA A 99 7.83 18.56 -4.67
N GLY A 100 7.30 19.56 -3.93
CA GLY A 100 7.86 20.90 -3.88
C GLY A 100 9.20 21.00 -3.14
N ARG A 101 9.50 20.07 -2.22
CA ARG A 101 10.64 20.16 -1.28
C ARG A 101 11.69 19.05 -1.42
N ARG A 102 11.71 18.27 -2.50
CA ARG A 102 12.59 17.09 -2.64
C ARG A 102 12.60 16.21 -1.40
N PRO A 103 11.48 15.57 -1.05
CA PRO A 103 11.37 14.80 0.15
C PRO A 103 12.37 13.63 0.18
N ARG A 104 12.77 13.22 1.38
CA ARG A 104 13.51 11.97 1.55
C ARG A 104 12.61 10.79 1.19
N LEU A 105 13.02 9.98 0.21
CA LEU A 105 12.33 8.76 -0.16
C LEU A 105 12.74 7.60 0.74
N VAL A 106 11.75 6.87 1.23
CA VAL A 106 11.91 5.57 1.89
C VAL A 106 11.05 4.56 1.15
N LEU A 107 11.66 3.57 0.53
CA LEU A 107 10.93 2.47 -0.11
C LEU A 107 10.63 1.37 0.88
N VAL A 108 9.38 0.90 0.89
CA VAL A 108 8.91 -0.19 1.74
C VAL A 108 8.27 -1.28 0.88
N PRO A 109 8.53 -2.56 1.14
CA PRO A 109 7.91 -3.64 0.38
C PRO A 109 6.42 -3.78 0.72
N ILE A 110 5.66 -4.38 -0.21
CA ILE A 110 4.33 -4.91 0.11
C ILE A 110 4.53 -6.15 0.99
N VAL A 111 3.97 -6.14 2.19
CA VAL A 111 4.02 -7.28 3.09
C VAL A 111 2.98 -8.31 2.64
N ARG A 112 3.43 -9.52 2.36
CA ARG A 112 2.57 -10.66 2.06
C ARG A 112 2.79 -11.73 3.12
N TRP A 113 1.75 -12.04 3.85
CA TRP A 113 1.78 -13.13 4.82
C TRP A 113 0.94 -14.30 4.33
N ALA A 114 1.61 -15.36 3.91
CA ALA A 114 0.96 -16.57 3.44
C ALA A 114 0.85 -17.68 4.51
N ALA A 115 1.27 -17.44 5.76
CA ALA A 115 1.36 -18.50 6.77
C ALA A 115 0.01 -19.17 7.08
N LEU A 116 -1.10 -18.41 7.09
CA LEU A 116 -2.44 -18.98 7.32
C LEU A 116 -3.06 -19.59 6.06
N HIS A 117 -2.64 -19.13 4.87
CA HIS A 117 -3.15 -19.58 3.59
C HIS A 117 -2.01 -19.82 2.59
N PRO A 118 -1.09 -20.76 2.87
CA PRO A 118 0.14 -20.95 2.09
C PRO A 118 -0.11 -21.42 0.65
N PHE A 119 -1.31 -21.88 0.36
CA PHE A 119 -1.73 -22.35 -0.98
C PHE A 119 -2.65 -21.39 -1.69
N GLN A 120 -2.94 -20.22 -1.12
CA GLN A 120 -3.73 -19.19 -1.78
C GLN A 120 -2.96 -18.63 -2.97
N VAL A 121 -3.55 -18.69 -4.15
CA VAL A 121 -3.01 -18.11 -5.39
C VAL A 121 -4.08 -17.30 -6.09
N ILE A 122 -3.65 -16.23 -6.75
CA ILE A 122 -4.49 -15.44 -7.65
C ILE A 122 -4.07 -15.83 -9.06
N VAL A 123 -4.94 -16.55 -9.76
CA VAL A 123 -4.74 -16.88 -11.18
C VAL A 123 -5.58 -15.91 -12.00
N ARG A 124 -4.93 -15.12 -12.82
CA ARG A 124 -5.59 -14.21 -13.75
C ARG A 124 -5.44 -14.78 -15.16
N SER A 125 -6.57 -15.08 -15.78
CA SER A 125 -6.62 -15.47 -17.19
C SER A 125 -7.50 -14.49 -17.94
N PRO A 126 -6.96 -13.78 -18.94
CA PRO A 126 -7.76 -12.85 -19.75
C PRO A 126 -8.93 -13.55 -20.47
N GLN A 127 -8.80 -14.86 -20.76
CA GLN A 127 -9.83 -15.64 -21.47
C GLN A 127 -10.91 -16.19 -20.53
N ALA A 128 -10.59 -16.41 -19.24
CA ALA A 128 -11.52 -17.01 -18.30
C ALA A 128 -12.42 -16.00 -17.56
N GLY A 129 -12.12 -14.70 -17.67
CA GLY A 129 -12.82 -13.66 -16.91
C GLY A 129 -12.52 -13.70 -15.42
N GLU A 130 -13.36 -13.05 -14.64
CA GLU A 130 -13.25 -13.07 -13.17
C GLU A 130 -13.95 -14.31 -12.58
N PRO A 131 -13.39 -14.92 -11.52
CA PRO A 131 -14.05 -16.02 -10.82
C PRO A 131 -15.40 -15.58 -10.25
N PRO A 132 -16.44 -16.42 -10.31
CA PRO A 132 -17.81 -16.03 -9.95
C PRO A 132 -18.05 -15.80 -8.45
N VAL A 133 -17.15 -16.26 -7.60
CA VAL A 133 -17.33 -16.21 -6.14
C VAL A 133 -16.22 -15.42 -5.45
N VAL A 134 -14.95 -15.78 -5.68
CA VAL A 134 -13.79 -15.12 -5.04
C VAL A 134 -12.64 -15.00 -6.02
N PRO A 135 -11.81 -13.92 -5.96
CA PRO A 135 -10.74 -13.66 -6.91
C PRO A 135 -9.47 -14.50 -6.63
N TYR A 136 -9.55 -15.55 -5.83
CA TYR A 136 -8.41 -16.41 -5.49
C TYR A 136 -8.77 -17.90 -5.60
N HIS A 137 -7.73 -18.72 -5.73
CA HIS A 137 -7.83 -20.17 -5.80
C HIS A 137 -6.96 -20.80 -4.71
N ASP A 138 -7.35 -22.00 -4.26
CA ASP A 138 -6.47 -22.86 -3.48
C ASP A 138 -5.66 -23.75 -4.44
N LEU A 139 -4.32 -23.66 -4.36
CA LEU A 139 -3.42 -24.40 -5.26
C LEU A 139 -3.58 -25.92 -5.12
N ARG A 140 -3.94 -26.40 -3.93
CA ARG A 140 -4.20 -27.85 -3.72
C ARG A 140 -5.42 -28.30 -4.51
N THR A 141 -6.50 -27.51 -4.43
CA THR A 141 -7.73 -27.79 -5.18
C THR A 141 -7.48 -27.77 -6.67
N VAL A 142 -6.74 -26.76 -7.16
CA VAL A 142 -6.40 -26.64 -8.59
C VAL A 142 -5.52 -27.80 -9.05
N THR A 143 -4.52 -28.20 -8.27
CA THR A 143 -3.62 -29.31 -8.65
C THR A 143 -4.32 -30.66 -8.60
N LEU A 144 -5.21 -30.89 -7.64
CA LEU A 144 -6.05 -32.11 -7.57
C LEU A 144 -7.01 -32.20 -8.76
N ALA A 145 -7.68 -31.09 -9.10
CA ALA A 145 -8.56 -31.01 -10.25
C ALA A 145 -7.81 -31.28 -11.58
N ALA A 146 -6.53 -30.89 -11.66
CA ALA A 146 -5.66 -31.16 -12.80
C ALA A 146 -5.04 -32.58 -12.79
N GLY A 147 -5.46 -33.46 -11.87
CA GLY A 147 -4.90 -34.82 -11.75
C GLY A 147 -3.44 -34.88 -11.29
N ARG A 148 -2.91 -33.81 -10.73
CA ARG A 148 -1.52 -33.73 -10.25
C ARG A 148 -1.42 -33.98 -8.74
N ARG A 149 -0.22 -34.37 -8.28
CA ARG A 149 0.02 -34.53 -6.83
C ARG A 149 -0.05 -33.19 -6.14
N CYS A 150 -0.71 -33.14 -4.96
CA CYS A 150 -0.81 -31.95 -4.14
C CYS A 150 0.58 -31.49 -3.65
N PRO A 151 0.90 -30.21 -3.74
CA PRO A 151 2.15 -29.67 -3.16
C PRO A 151 2.14 -29.84 -1.63
N ARG A 152 3.30 -30.21 -1.08
CA ARG A 152 3.46 -30.31 0.38
C ARG A 152 3.53 -28.92 0.99
N SER A 153 2.98 -28.77 2.20
CA SER A 153 3.14 -27.54 2.99
C SER A 153 4.64 -27.25 3.21
N PRO A 154 5.08 -25.99 3.09
CA PRO A 154 6.40 -25.61 3.56
C PRO A 154 6.51 -25.94 5.04
N GLN A 155 7.50 -26.76 5.42
CA GLN A 155 7.77 -27.02 6.84
C GLN A 155 8.32 -25.75 7.47
N PRO A 156 7.88 -25.37 8.69
CA PRO A 156 8.55 -24.30 9.42
C PRO A 156 10.00 -24.70 9.62
N THR A 157 10.92 -23.86 9.16
CA THR A 157 12.34 -24.03 9.46
C THR A 157 12.50 -24.00 10.97
N ARG A 158 12.87 -25.14 11.56
CA ARG A 158 13.31 -25.18 12.95
C ARG A 158 14.52 -24.26 13.05
N SER A 159 14.37 -23.12 13.71
CA SER A 159 15.50 -22.33 14.17
C SER A 159 16.32 -23.23 15.07
N GLY A 160 17.51 -23.63 14.60
CA GLY A 160 18.47 -24.36 15.38
C GLY A 160 18.79 -23.56 16.64
N GLY A 161 18.43 -24.13 17.81
CA GLY A 161 18.87 -23.60 19.08
C GLY A 161 20.40 -23.59 19.11
N CYS A 162 20.97 -22.42 19.33
CA CYS A 162 22.34 -22.30 19.80
C CYS A 162 22.36 -22.92 21.19
N ALA A 163 22.96 -24.10 21.31
CA ALA A 163 23.42 -24.60 22.58
C ALA A 163 24.81 -24.00 22.85
N SER A 164 24.90 -23.29 23.94
CA SER A 164 26.11 -22.76 24.58
C SER A 164 27.09 -23.84 24.93
#